data_41e7aeb0a1ee9cd6f21d8d634993a7a5
#
_entry.id   41e7aeb0a1ee9cd6f21d8d634993a7a5
#
_cell.length_a   1.000
_cell.length_b   1.000
_cell.length_c   1.000
_cell.angle_alpha   90.00
_cell.angle_beta   90.00
_cell.angle_gamma   90.00
#
_symmetry.space_group_name_H-M   'P 1'
#
loop_
_entity.id
_entity.type
_entity.pdbx_description
1 polymer ?
#
loop_
_entity_poly.entity_id
_entity_poly.type
_entity_poly.pdbx_seq_one_letter_code
_entity_poly.pdbx_strand_id
1 'polypeptide(L)'
;MAKLTRKLWVGIGAATIAGAAVAGNVAAQHGSHKQDAGSQPPAPDGPATKNPAEGGEAYLTDGGPKDTRIRFYRDIELMRGHLLVGRQLIELELWDEALPHFLHPTEELYALMEKYIKLHRIQPFNRELQALAQAVKAKRKGAYEQALKVVDRRLDAALAVAKKFMTPVRNFTVRSAIEVLRVAQSEYETSMEGGKFVKPVEYQDSRGFVWQAERMFEGSAAELARIDKDALAQIRSILAKLKTAWPAPMPPSQPVLDVGTISALISDIELHVSRY
;
A
#
# COMPACT_ATOMS: atom_id res chain seq x y z
N MET A 1 29.47 30.37 6.00
CA MET A 1 28.05 30.82 6.05
C MET A 1 27.55 30.97 4.62
N ALA A 2 26.87 29.97 4.08
CA ALA A 2 26.28 30.00 2.73
C ALA A 2 24.76 29.98 2.88
N LYS A 3 24.09 31.04 2.42
CA LYS A 3 22.63 31.18 2.42
C LYS A 3 22.08 30.36 1.25
N LEU A 4 21.28 29.33 1.55
CA LEU A 4 20.45 28.66 0.54
C LEU A 4 19.21 29.50 0.27
N THR A 5 19.06 29.96 -0.96
CA THR A 5 17.86 30.61 -1.48
C THR A 5 16.82 29.58 -1.88
N ARG A 6 15.65 29.61 -1.25
CA ARG A 6 14.45 28.86 -1.63
C ARG A 6 13.93 29.38 -2.97
N LYS A 7 13.84 28.53 -3.99
CA LYS A 7 13.04 28.79 -5.19
C LYS A 7 11.63 28.24 -4.98
N LEU A 8 10.64 29.16 -4.88
CA LEU A 8 9.22 28.83 -4.95
C LEU A 8 8.88 28.41 -6.38
N TRP A 9 8.25 27.28 -6.51
CA TRP A 9 7.51 26.91 -7.71
C TRP A 9 6.04 27.28 -7.51
N VAL A 10 5.59 28.28 -8.28
CA VAL A 10 4.18 28.68 -8.39
C VAL A 10 3.65 28.03 -9.67
N GLY A 11 2.83 27.04 -9.55
CA GLY A 11 2.08 26.47 -10.66
C GLY A 11 0.71 27.11 -10.77
N ILE A 12 0.53 27.96 -11.79
CA ILE A 12 -0.75 28.58 -12.16
C ILE A 12 -1.41 27.69 -13.21
N GLY A 13 -2.68 27.35 -12.99
CA GLY A 13 -3.48 26.66 -14.00
C GLY A 13 -4.97 26.73 -13.69
N ALA A 14 -5.56 27.94 -13.70
CA ALA A 14 -7.02 28.08 -13.74
C ALA A 14 -7.44 28.36 -15.19
N ALA A 15 -8.17 27.44 -15.80
CA ALA A 15 -8.86 27.65 -17.07
C ALA A 15 -10.37 27.73 -16.81
N THR A 16 -10.91 28.93 -16.78
CA THR A 16 -12.36 29.20 -16.84
C THR A 16 -12.80 29.20 -18.29
N ILE A 17 -13.75 28.36 -18.66
CA ILE A 17 -14.47 28.44 -19.93
C ILE A 17 -15.89 28.93 -19.64
N ALA A 18 -16.19 30.15 -20.06
CA ALA A 18 -17.53 30.70 -20.12
C ALA A 18 -18.15 30.30 -21.48
N GLY A 19 -19.27 29.60 -21.43
CA GLY A 19 -20.07 29.29 -22.63
C GLY A 19 -21.41 30.02 -22.58
N ALA A 20 -21.67 30.83 -23.62
CA ALA A 20 -22.82 31.68 -23.77
C ALA A 20 -24.11 30.92 -24.08
N ALA A 21 -25.21 31.42 -23.52
CA ALA A 21 -26.57 31.00 -23.81
C ALA A 21 -27.06 31.57 -25.15
N VAL A 22 -27.79 30.75 -25.91
CA VAL A 22 -28.65 31.22 -26.99
C VAL A 22 -30.05 30.68 -26.77
N ALA A 23 -31.00 31.59 -26.60
CA ALA A 23 -32.43 31.31 -26.53
C ALA A 23 -33.03 31.16 -27.90
N GLY A 24 -33.95 30.24 -28.07
CA GLY A 24 -34.81 30.10 -29.26
C GLY A 24 -36.18 29.54 -28.87
N ASN A 25 -37.16 30.39 -28.77
CA ASN A 25 -38.59 30.05 -28.63
C ASN A 25 -39.17 29.58 -29.95
N VAL A 26 -39.98 28.54 -29.93
CA VAL A 26 -41.18 28.41 -30.80
C VAL A 26 -42.21 27.53 -30.09
N ALA A 27 -43.45 28.05 -30.06
CA ALA A 27 -44.65 27.47 -29.45
C ALA A 27 -45.48 26.64 -30.46
N ALA A 28 -46.29 25.74 -29.94
CA ALA A 28 -47.70 25.41 -30.23
C ALA A 28 -47.93 23.87 -30.24
N GLN A 29 -48.74 23.39 -29.40
CA GLN A 29 -50.19 23.19 -29.25
C GLN A 29 -50.64 21.71 -29.30
N HIS A 30 -51.43 21.38 -28.27
CA HIS A 30 -52.55 20.45 -28.15
C HIS A 30 -52.36 18.91 -28.18
N GLY A 31 -52.86 18.32 -27.09
CA GLY A 31 -53.37 16.97 -27.07
C GLY A 31 -53.46 16.35 -25.67
N SER A 32 -54.63 16.50 -25.01
CA SER A 32 -54.97 15.85 -23.74
C SER A 32 -55.02 14.32 -23.84
N HIS A 33 -54.40 13.61 -22.88
CA HIS A 33 -55.00 12.41 -22.30
C HIS A 33 -54.37 12.12 -20.93
N LYS A 34 -55.26 12.08 -19.92
CA LYS A 34 -55.00 11.57 -18.58
C LYS A 34 -54.77 10.06 -18.64
N GLN A 35 -53.70 9.57 -18.01
CA GLN A 35 -53.75 8.28 -17.32
C GLN A 35 -52.74 8.33 -16.15
N ASP A 36 -53.27 8.03 -14.96
CA ASP A 36 -52.54 7.80 -13.74
C ASP A 36 -51.56 6.62 -13.92
N ALA A 37 -50.30 6.82 -13.60
CA ALA A 37 -49.37 5.73 -13.36
C ALA A 37 -48.51 6.07 -12.19
N GLY A 38 -48.59 5.19 -11.21
CA GLY A 38 -47.98 5.31 -9.89
C GLY A 38 -46.48 5.60 -9.88
N SER A 39 -46.09 6.35 -8.91
CA SER A 39 -44.71 6.67 -8.56
C SER A 39 -43.94 5.37 -8.25
N GLN A 40 -43.11 4.95 -9.17
CA GLN A 40 -42.12 3.93 -8.93
C GLN A 40 -40.95 4.58 -8.18
N PRO A 41 -40.50 4.02 -7.05
CA PRO A 41 -39.31 4.53 -6.37
C PRO A 41 -38.07 4.35 -7.29
N PRO A 42 -37.07 5.22 -7.19
CA PRO A 42 -35.85 5.07 -8.00
C PRO A 42 -35.23 3.70 -7.71
N ALA A 43 -34.81 3.02 -8.78
CA ALA A 43 -34.09 1.77 -8.70
C ALA A 43 -32.83 1.97 -7.84
N PRO A 44 -32.44 0.99 -7.02
CA PRO A 44 -31.20 1.08 -6.28
C PRO A 44 -30.05 1.15 -7.29
N ASP A 45 -29.12 2.06 -7.02
CA ASP A 45 -27.88 2.20 -7.77
C ASP A 45 -27.26 0.82 -8.03
N GLY A 46 -26.99 0.52 -9.27
CA GLY A 46 -26.31 -0.70 -9.68
C GLY A 46 -24.97 -0.81 -8.94
N PRO A 47 -24.41 -2.02 -8.81
CA PRO A 47 -23.16 -2.21 -8.11
C PRO A 47 -22.12 -1.28 -8.73
N ALA A 48 -21.48 -0.47 -7.87
CA ALA A 48 -20.37 0.39 -8.27
C ALA A 48 -19.41 -0.48 -9.08
N THR A 49 -19.14 -0.09 -10.31
CA THR A 49 -18.12 -0.72 -11.13
C THR A 49 -16.82 -0.59 -10.37
N LYS A 50 -16.33 -1.71 -9.82
CA LYS A 50 -15.00 -1.77 -9.22
C LYS A 50 -14.03 -1.34 -10.31
N ASN A 51 -13.28 -0.27 -10.06
CA ASN A 51 -12.13 0.04 -10.91
C ASN A 51 -11.26 -1.22 -10.99
N PRO A 52 -10.70 -1.56 -12.15
CA PRO A 52 -9.78 -2.68 -12.23
C PRO A 52 -8.69 -2.47 -11.19
N ALA A 53 -8.43 -3.50 -10.38
CA ALA A 53 -7.41 -3.46 -9.34
C ALA A 53 -6.08 -2.96 -9.93
N GLU A 54 -5.50 -1.94 -9.34
CA GLU A 54 -4.25 -1.34 -9.81
C GLU A 54 -3.06 -1.95 -9.05
N GLY A 55 -1.99 -2.28 -9.77
CA GLY A 55 -0.72 -2.69 -9.19
C GLY A 55 -0.76 -3.90 -8.28
N GLY A 56 -0.29 -3.72 -7.04
CA GLY A 56 -0.20 -4.77 -6.03
C GLY A 56 -1.54 -5.37 -5.64
N GLU A 57 -2.66 -4.65 -5.79
CA GLU A 57 -4.00 -5.15 -5.51
C GLU A 57 -4.34 -6.38 -6.38
N ALA A 58 -3.98 -6.40 -7.65
CA ALA A 58 -4.19 -7.53 -8.53
C ALA A 58 -3.41 -8.77 -8.04
N TYR A 59 -2.19 -8.58 -7.56
CA TYR A 59 -1.40 -9.67 -6.98
C TYR A 59 -2.00 -10.15 -5.64
N LEU A 60 -2.54 -9.25 -4.82
CA LEU A 60 -3.17 -9.58 -3.54
C LEU A 60 -4.40 -10.48 -3.70
N THR A 61 -5.20 -10.26 -4.74
CA THR A 61 -6.45 -10.99 -4.98
C THR A 61 -6.25 -12.28 -5.75
N ASP A 62 -5.50 -12.26 -6.85
CA ASP A 62 -5.48 -13.34 -7.84
C ASP A 62 -4.12 -14.07 -7.94
N GLY A 63 -3.00 -13.40 -7.62
CA GLY A 63 -1.64 -13.90 -7.79
C GLY A 63 -0.96 -14.45 -6.53
N GLY A 64 -1.53 -14.24 -5.35
CA GLY A 64 -0.87 -14.52 -4.07
C GLY A 64 -0.89 -16.00 -3.64
N PRO A 65 -0.21 -16.34 -2.53
CA PRO A 65 -0.10 -17.70 -2.03
C PRO A 65 -1.45 -18.28 -1.63
N LYS A 66 -1.65 -19.59 -1.86
CA LYS A 66 -2.89 -20.28 -1.48
C LYS A 66 -3.03 -20.47 0.03
N ASP A 67 -1.92 -20.52 0.78
CA ASP A 67 -1.93 -20.68 2.24
C ASP A 67 -2.41 -19.38 2.91
N THR A 68 -3.59 -19.44 3.54
CA THR A 68 -4.22 -18.30 4.21
C THR A 68 -3.38 -17.73 5.36
N ARG A 69 -2.49 -18.54 5.98
CA ARG A 69 -1.59 -18.10 7.05
C ARG A 69 -0.49 -17.22 6.49
N ILE A 70 0.08 -17.59 5.33
CA ILE A 70 1.08 -16.77 4.63
C ILE A 70 0.46 -15.48 4.16
N ARG A 71 -0.76 -15.52 3.56
CA ARG A 71 -1.48 -14.31 3.16
C ARG A 71 -1.70 -13.37 4.34
N PHE A 72 -2.24 -13.88 5.45
CA PHE A 72 -2.48 -13.06 6.63
C PHE A 72 -1.18 -12.43 7.19
N TYR A 73 -0.08 -13.21 7.23
CA TYR A 73 1.21 -12.69 7.68
C TYR A 73 1.72 -11.61 6.72
N ARG A 74 1.69 -11.88 5.42
CA ARG A 74 2.03 -10.90 4.37
C ARG A 74 1.23 -9.61 4.54
N ASP A 75 -0.10 -9.70 4.68
CA ASP A 75 -0.98 -8.54 4.74
C ASP A 75 -0.72 -7.66 5.98
N ILE A 76 -0.43 -8.27 7.14
CA ILE A 76 0.05 -7.54 8.32
C ILE A 76 1.37 -6.81 8.03
N GLU A 77 2.30 -7.46 7.33
CA GLU A 77 3.60 -6.86 7.04
C GLU A 77 3.52 -5.78 5.93
N LEU A 78 2.59 -5.92 4.98
CA LEU A 78 2.28 -4.86 4.02
C LEU A 78 1.70 -3.62 4.74
N MET A 79 0.74 -3.79 5.67
CA MET A 79 0.29 -2.67 6.50
C MET A 79 1.45 -1.96 7.20
N ARG A 80 2.41 -2.71 7.74
CA ARG A 80 3.61 -2.13 8.37
C ARG A 80 4.50 -1.41 7.37
N GLY A 81 4.60 -1.90 6.13
CA GLY A 81 5.31 -1.26 5.03
C GLY A 81 4.70 0.11 4.68
N HIS A 82 3.38 0.17 4.53
CA HIS A 82 2.66 1.44 4.34
C HIS A 82 2.93 2.41 5.51
N LEU A 83 2.75 1.96 6.75
CA LEU A 83 3.02 2.80 7.92
C LEU A 83 4.48 3.27 7.98
N LEU A 84 5.43 2.47 7.49
CA LEU A 84 6.86 2.81 7.49
C LEU A 84 7.12 3.99 6.55
N VAL A 85 6.68 3.91 5.30
CA VAL A 85 6.90 5.00 4.34
C VAL A 85 6.07 6.22 4.69
N GLY A 86 4.84 6.05 5.17
CA GLY A 86 4.01 7.14 5.67
C GLY A 86 4.68 7.92 6.81
N ARG A 87 5.34 7.22 7.76
CA ARG A 87 6.14 7.87 8.82
C ARG A 87 7.28 8.69 8.26
N GLN A 88 8.02 8.15 7.28
CA GLN A 88 9.14 8.87 6.65
C GLN A 88 8.66 10.16 5.96
N LEU A 89 7.50 10.12 5.32
CA LEU A 89 6.90 11.31 4.70
C LEU A 89 6.45 12.33 5.75
N ILE A 90 5.85 11.92 6.87
CA ILE A 90 5.48 12.83 7.97
C ILE A 90 6.73 13.45 8.62
N GLU A 91 7.83 12.70 8.78
CA GLU A 91 9.10 13.25 9.27
C GLU A 91 9.67 14.34 8.35
N LEU A 92 9.33 14.27 7.04
CA LEU A 92 9.64 15.30 6.04
C LEU A 92 8.58 16.41 5.97
N GLU A 93 7.58 16.39 6.85
CA GLU A 93 6.41 17.31 6.85
C GLU A 93 5.51 17.20 5.61
N LEU A 94 5.61 16.11 4.86
CA LEU A 94 4.82 15.80 3.66
C LEU A 94 3.53 15.04 4.05
N TRP A 95 2.62 15.71 4.77
CA TRP A 95 1.42 15.10 5.33
C TRP A 95 0.41 14.64 4.26
N ASP A 96 0.29 15.39 3.17
CA ASP A 96 -0.67 15.09 2.11
C ASP A 96 -0.19 13.87 1.32
N GLU A 97 1.10 13.79 1.04
CA GLU A 97 1.75 12.64 0.41
C GLU A 97 1.77 11.40 1.32
N ALA A 98 1.79 11.61 2.64
CA ALA A 98 1.74 10.52 3.60
C ALA A 98 0.35 9.89 3.73
N LEU A 99 -0.73 10.65 3.50
CA LEU A 99 -2.09 10.22 3.78
C LEU A 99 -2.50 8.92 3.10
N PRO A 100 -2.22 8.67 1.81
CA PRO A 100 -2.57 7.41 1.14
C PRO A 100 -2.08 6.18 1.92
N HIS A 101 -0.84 6.21 2.44
CA HIS A 101 -0.23 5.10 3.18
C HIS A 101 -0.89 4.78 4.52
N PHE A 102 -1.74 5.67 5.03
CA PHE A 102 -2.58 5.43 6.21
C PHE A 102 -4.02 5.07 5.85
N LEU A 103 -4.43 5.27 4.59
CA LEU A 103 -5.74 4.84 4.05
C LEU A 103 -5.68 3.40 3.51
N HIS A 104 -4.66 3.03 2.72
CA HIS A 104 -4.51 1.72 2.10
C HIS A 104 -4.67 0.54 3.08
N PRO A 105 -4.10 0.56 4.32
CA PRO A 105 -4.34 -0.50 5.29
C PRO A 105 -5.82 -0.77 5.58
N THR A 106 -6.67 0.26 5.53
CA THR A 106 -8.11 0.14 5.78
C THR A 106 -8.88 -0.23 4.53
N GLU A 107 -8.56 0.43 3.41
CA GLU A 107 -9.34 0.38 2.17
C GLU A 107 -9.02 -0.87 1.34
N GLU A 108 -7.77 -1.32 1.35
CA GLU A 108 -7.30 -2.43 0.51
C GLU A 108 -7.07 -3.71 1.30
N LEU A 109 -6.34 -3.64 2.43
CA LEU A 109 -5.82 -4.83 3.10
C LEU A 109 -6.77 -5.41 4.16
N TYR A 110 -7.45 -4.55 4.93
CA TYR A 110 -8.21 -5.04 6.08
C TYR A 110 -9.35 -6.00 5.68
N ALA A 111 -10.05 -5.70 4.60
CA ALA A 111 -11.15 -6.53 4.11
C ALA A 111 -10.67 -7.95 3.71
N LEU A 112 -9.48 -8.08 3.14
CA LEU A 112 -8.89 -9.36 2.75
C LEU A 112 -8.62 -10.26 3.96
N MET A 113 -8.35 -9.66 5.14
CA MET A 113 -8.02 -10.37 6.38
C MET A 113 -9.22 -10.70 7.26
N GLU A 114 -10.40 -10.11 7.03
CA GLU A 114 -11.56 -10.23 7.93
C GLU A 114 -11.95 -11.69 8.23
N LYS A 115 -11.94 -12.55 7.22
CA LYS A 115 -12.27 -13.98 7.39
C LYS A 115 -11.29 -14.66 8.34
N TYR A 116 -9.98 -14.37 8.21
CA TYR A 116 -8.95 -14.93 9.07
C TYR A 116 -9.06 -14.37 10.51
N ILE A 117 -9.29 -13.07 10.63
CA ILE A 117 -9.53 -12.38 11.92
C ILE A 117 -10.68 -13.04 12.69
N LYS A 118 -11.82 -13.26 12.04
CA LYS A 118 -13.00 -13.91 12.62
C LYS A 118 -12.71 -15.35 13.01
N LEU A 119 -12.11 -16.14 12.11
CA LEU A 119 -11.81 -17.56 12.33
C LEU A 119 -10.90 -17.79 13.54
N HIS A 120 -9.88 -16.97 13.69
CA HIS A 120 -8.87 -17.10 14.75
C HIS A 120 -9.14 -16.23 15.97
N ARG A 121 -10.33 -15.61 16.04
CA ARG A 121 -10.76 -14.75 17.17
C ARG A 121 -9.75 -13.64 17.48
N ILE A 122 -9.12 -13.10 16.45
CA ILE A 122 -8.22 -11.95 16.55
C ILE A 122 -9.10 -10.73 16.85
N GLN A 123 -8.65 -9.86 17.77
CA GLN A 123 -9.39 -8.65 18.08
C GLN A 123 -9.40 -7.72 16.84
N PRO A 124 -10.58 -7.31 16.33
CA PRO A 124 -10.66 -6.37 15.20
C PRO A 124 -9.95 -5.05 15.50
N PHE A 125 -9.34 -4.46 14.48
CA PHE A 125 -8.56 -3.22 14.63
C PHE A 125 -8.78 -2.19 13.49
N ASN A 126 -9.83 -2.38 12.69
CA ASN A 126 -10.14 -1.44 11.59
C ASN A 126 -10.41 -0.01 12.09
N ARG A 127 -11.07 0.12 13.26
CA ARG A 127 -11.36 1.44 13.84
C ARG A 127 -10.10 2.18 14.23
N GLU A 128 -9.10 1.47 14.72
CA GLU A 128 -7.79 2.04 15.07
C GLU A 128 -7.03 2.51 13.83
N LEU A 129 -7.09 1.76 12.72
CA LEU A 129 -6.55 2.18 11.42
C LEU A 129 -7.25 3.45 10.92
N GLN A 130 -8.58 3.49 10.94
CA GLN A 130 -9.36 4.66 10.56
C GLN A 130 -9.04 5.88 11.42
N ALA A 131 -8.91 5.70 12.74
CA ALA A 131 -8.55 6.79 13.66
C ALA A 131 -7.14 7.35 13.34
N LEU A 132 -6.20 6.47 12.99
CA LEU A 132 -4.86 6.87 12.56
C LEU A 132 -4.91 7.70 11.27
N ALA A 133 -5.61 7.21 10.24
CA ALA A 133 -5.77 7.93 8.97
C ALA A 133 -6.44 9.30 9.17
N GLN A 134 -7.46 9.41 10.04
CA GLN A 134 -8.10 10.68 10.36
C GLN A 134 -7.15 11.65 11.09
N ALA A 135 -6.28 11.16 11.97
CA ALA A 135 -5.29 12.01 12.65
C ALA A 135 -4.26 12.56 11.66
N VAL A 136 -3.83 11.75 10.66
CA VAL A 136 -2.94 12.17 9.58
C VAL A 136 -3.63 13.19 8.67
N LYS A 137 -4.85 12.91 8.20
CA LYS A 137 -5.66 13.82 7.38
C LYS A 137 -5.84 15.18 8.04
N ALA A 138 -6.03 15.20 9.36
CA ALA A 138 -6.16 16.43 10.12
C ALA A 138 -4.81 17.08 10.48
N LYS A 139 -3.68 16.49 10.08
CA LYS A 139 -2.31 16.96 10.36
C LYS A 139 -2.04 17.19 11.86
N ARG A 140 -2.69 16.36 12.72
CA ARG A 140 -2.59 16.48 14.18
C ARG A 140 -1.50 15.57 14.73
N LYS A 141 -0.25 16.07 14.81
CA LYS A 141 0.93 15.31 15.19
C LYS A 141 0.74 14.49 16.47
N GLY A 142 0.28 15.09 17.58
CA GLY A 142 0.11 14.37 18.85
C GLY A 142 -0.94 13.25 18.77
N ALA A 143 -2.07 13.48 18.06
CA ALA A 143 -3.08 12.45 17.83
C ALA A 143 -2.54 11.32 16.93
N TYR A 144 -1.80 11.67 15.89
CA TYR A 144 -1.12 10.71 15.01
C TYR A 144 -0.16 9.80 15.80
N GLU A 145 0.74 10.37 16.62
CA GLU A 145 1.70 9.60 17.40
C GLU A 145 1.03 8.62 18.38
N GLN A 146 -0.09 9.05 19.00
CA GLN A 146 -0.86 8.19 19.89
C GLN A 146 -1.58 7.08 19.13
N ALA A 147 -2.26 7.41 18.03
CA ALA A 147 -2.99 6.44 17.21
C ALA A 147 -2.03 5.41 16.59
N LEU A 148 -0.86 5.85 16.13
CA LEU A 148 0.17 4.99 15.57
C LEU A 148 0.63 3.93 16.57
N LYS A 149 0.91 4.32 17.83
CA LYS A 149 1.29 3.37 18.90
C LYS A 149 0.16 2.36 19.18
N VAL A 150 -1.10 2.75 19.01
CA VAL A 150 -2.23 1.83 19.18
C VAL A 150 -2.25 0.84 18.03
N VAL A 151 -2.14 1.30 16.78
CA VAL A 151 -2.12 0.45 15.59
C VAL A 151 -0.94 -0.53 15.65
N ASP A 152 0.27 -0.06 15.96
CA ASP A 152 1.45 -0.94 16.11
C ASP A 152 1.16 -2.10 17.07
N ARG A 153 0.61 -1.81 18.27
CA ARG A 153 0.26 -2.87 19.25
C ARG A 153 -0.83 -3.81 18.72
N ARG A 154 -1.80 -3.33 17.94
CA ARG A 154 -2.84 -4.17 17.35
C ARG A 154 -2.27 -5.13 16.31
N LEU A 155 -1.38 -4.65 15.44
CA LEU A 155 -0.69 -5.47 14.45
C LEU A 155 0.19 -6.52 15.13
N ASP A 156 0.94 -6.13 16.18
CA ASP A 156 1.73 -7.08 16.97
C ASP A 156 0.87 -8.17 17.61
N ALA A 157 -0.24 -7.79 18.23
CA ALA A 157 -1.15 -8.72 18.87
C ALA A 157 -1.82 -9.66 17.85
N ALA A 158 -2.23 -9.14 16.70
CA ALA A 158 -2.82 -9.93 15.61
C ALA A 158 -1.83 -10.98 15.08
N LEU A 159 -0.59 -10.56 14.82
CA LEU A 159 0.45 -11.46 14.35
C LEU A 159 0.87 -12.49 15.42
N ALA A 160 0.91 -12.11 16.69
CA ALA A 160 1.20 -13.03 17.79
C ALA A 160 0.16 -14.16 17.90
N VAL A 161 -1.12 -13.86 17.67
CA VAL A 161 -2.18 -14.88 17.60
C VAL A 161 -1.95 -15.77 16.37
N ALA A 162 -1.72 -15.19 15.21
CA ALA A 162 -1.53 -15.95 13.96
C ALA A 162 -0.33 -16.90 14.03
N LYS A 163 0.80 -16.47 14.61
CA LYS A 163 2.01 -17.29 14.78
C LYS A 163 1.80 -18.58 15.56
N LYS A 164 0.78 -18.67 16.42
CA LYS A 164 0.42 -19.92 17.12
C LYS A 164 0.01 -21.05 16.17
N PHE A 165 -0.41 -20.71 14.96
CA PHE A 165 -0.82 -21.66 13.91
C PHE A 165 0.23 -21.82 12.81
N MET A 166 1.44 -21.28 13.03
CA MET A 166 2.55 -21.26 12.07
C MET A 166 3.76 -21.99 12.65
N THR A 167 3.94 -23.26 12.31
CA THR A 167 5.06 -24.05 12.82
C THR A 167 5.78 -24.73 11.67
N PRO A 168 7.11 -24.56 11.56
CA PRO A 168 7.95 -23.61 12.30
C PRO A 168 7.73 -22.15 11.83
N VAL A 169 7.72 -21.21 12.75
CA VAL A 169 7.41 -19.77 12.46
C VAL A 169 8.34 -19.18 11.41
N ARG A 170 9.63 -19.51 11.44
CA ARG A 170 10.62 -19.00 10.47
C ARG A 170 10.22 -19.27 9.03
N ASN A 171 9.70 -20.48 8.70
CA ASN A 171 9.30 -20.82 7.33
C ASN A 171 8.18 -19.91 6.83
N PHE A 172 7.23 -19.56 7.72
CA PHE A 172 6.19 -18.60 7.39
C PHE A 172 6.76 -17.20 7.25
N THR A 173 7.71 -16.80 8.12
CA THR A 173 8.35 -15.48 8.05
C THR A 173 9.08 -15.29 6.72
N VAL A 174 9.97 -16.20 6.33
CA VAL A 174 10.74 -16.04 5.09
C VAL A 174 9.85 -16.11 3.85
N ARG A 175 8.86 -17.02 3.83
CA ARG A 175 7.89 -17.09 2.72
C ARG A 175 7.03 -15.85 2.62
N SER A 176 6.55 -15.31 3.74
CA SER A 176 5.78 -14.06 3.75
C SER A 176 6.65 -12.87 3.34
N ALA A 177 7.95 -12.85 3.70
CA ALA A 177 8.88 -11.81 3.24
C ALA A 177 9.05 -11.82 1.72
N ILE A 178 9.13 -12.99 1.10
CA ILE A 178 9.15 -13.11 -0.37
C ILE A 178 7.85 -12.58 -0.98
N GLU A 179 6.69 -12.91 -0.39
CA GLU A 179 5.42 -12.39 -0.88
C GLU A 179 5.32 -10.86 -0.75
N VAL A 180 5.86 -10.27 0.33
CA VAL A 180 5.98 -8.80 0.48
C VAL A 180 6.87 -8.21 -0.60
N LEU A 181 8.01 -8.84 -0.94
CA LEU A 181 8.90 -8.39 -2.02
C LEU A 181 8.23 -8.50 -3.40
N ARG A 182 7.41 -9.51 -3.65
CA ARG A 182 6.66 -9.66 -4.90
C ARG A 182 5.62 -8.55 -5.06
N VAL A 183 4.92 -8.18 -3.98
CA VAL A 183 4.02 -7.01 -3.99
C VAL A 183 4.84 -5.75 -4.25
N ALA A 184 5.99 -5.57 -3.59
CA ALA A 184 6.88 -4.44 -3.83
C ALA A 184 7.33 -4.32 -5.30
N GLN A 185 7.61 -5.43 -5.95
CA GLN A 185 7.92 -5.46 -7.39
C GLN A 185 6.74 -4.99 -8.23
N SER A 186 5.52 -5.50 -7.94
CA SER A 186 4.31 -5.13 -8.66
C SER A 186 4.01 -3.63 -8.53
N GLU A 187 4.15 -3.08 -7.32
CA GLU A 187 3.99 -1.63 -7.08
C GLU A 187 5.04 -0.81 -7.83
N TYR A 188 6.31 -1.25 -7.81
CA TYR A 188 7.36 -0.55 -8.55
C TYR A 188 7.08 -0.52 -10.06
N GLU A 189 6.65 -1.65 -10.63
CA GLU A 189 6.26 -1.74 -12.04
C GLU A 189 5.09 -0.83 -12.36
N THR A 190 4.04 -0.87 -11.54
CA THR A 190 2.83 -0.04 -11.70
C THR A 190 3.11 1.46 -11.52
N SER A 191 4.14 1.82 -10.74
CA SER A 191 4.53 3.22 -10.53
C SER A 191 5.07 3.90 -11.79
N MET A 192 5.38 3.12 -12.85
CA MET A 192 6.08 3.62 -14.02
C MET A 192 5.26 3.53 -15.31
N GLU A 193 5.43 4.51 -16.18
CA GLU A 193 4.97 4.51 -17.56
C GLU A 193 6.05 5.13 -18.45
N GLY A 194 6.37 4.47 -19.58
CA GLY A 194 7.41 4.93 -20.50
C GLY A 194 8.79 5.12 -19.86
N GLY A 195 9.12 4.33 -18.83
CA GLY A 195 10.40 4.41 -18.11
C GLY A 195 10.49 5.57 -17.12
N LYS A 196 9.38 6.20 -16.75
CA LYS A 196 9.32 7.31 -15.77
C LYS A 196 8.32 7.00 -14.69
N PHE A 197 8.58 7.47 -13.48
CA PHE A 197 7.61 7.41 -12.40
C PHE A 197 6.44 8.36 -12.66
N VAL A 198 5.22 7.81 -12.75
CA VAL A 198 3.97 8.56 -12.97
C VAL A 198 3.02 8.43 -11.78
N LYS A 199 3.18 7.37 -10.98
CA LYS A 199 2.40 7.14 -9.77
C LYS A 199 3.33 7.13 -8.55
N PRO A 200 3.49 8.29 -7.86
CA PRO A 200 4.39 8.40 -6.71
C PRO A 200 4.00 7.52 -5.53
N VAL A 201 2.71 7.28 -5.32
CA VAL A 201 2.20 6.50 -4.17
C VAL A 201 2.66 5.05 -4.27
N GLU A 202 2.55 4.42 -5.43
CA GLU A 202 2.97 3.03 -5.68
C GLU A 202 4.50 2.89 -5.55
N TYR A 203 5.27 3.89 -5.99
CA TYR A 203 6.72 3.92 -5.71
C TYR A 203 7.01 3.95 -4.21
N GLN A 204 6.26 4.73 -3.45
CA GLN A 204 6.41 4.87 -2.01
C GLN A 204 6.02 3.57 -1.29
N ASP A 205 4.93 2.93 -1.70
CA ASP A 205 4.50 1.64 -1.16
C ASP A 205 5.53 0.56 -1.43
N SER A 206 6.01 0.45 -2.65
CA SER A 206 7.09 -0.45 -3.04
C SER A 206 8.32 -0.27 -2.14
N ARG A 207 8.75 0.98 -1.89
CA ARG A 207 9.82 1.29 -0.95
C ARG A 207 9.51 0.75 0.46
N GLY A 208 8.34 1.07 0.99
CA GLY A 208 7.92 0.65 2.33
C GLY A 208 7.95 -0.87 2.50
N PHE A 209 7.51 -1.60 1.47
CA PHE A 209 7.49 -3.06 1.47
C PHE A 209 8.89 -3.68 1.45
N VAL A 210 9.82 -3.15 0.66
CA VAL A 210 11.21 -3.64 0.65
C VAL A 210 11.88 -3.44 2.01
N TRP A 211 11.71 -2.27 2.64
CA TRP A 211 12.23 -2.02 3.99
C TRP A 211 11.57 -2.90 5.04
N GLN A 212 10.27 -3.20 4.90
CA GLN A 212 9.59 -4.11 5.80
C GLN A 212 10.04 -5.56 5.62
N ALA A 213 10.24 -6.02 4.40
CA ALA A 213 10.81 -7.35 4.14
C ALA A 213 12.21 -7.52 4.75
N GLU A 214 13.08 -6.49 4.65
CA GLU A 214 14.37 -6.47 5.34
C GLU A 214 14.20 -6.66 6.87
N ARG A 215 13.26 -5.92 7.49
CA ARG A 215 12.97 -6.09 8.93
C ARG A 215 12.50 -7.49 9.30
N MET A 216 11.75 -8.15 8.42
CA MET A 216 11.31 -9.53 8.64
C MET A 216 12.51 -10.50 8.66
N PHE A 217 13.47 -10.36 7.73
CA PHE A 217 14.69 -11.16 7.71
C PHE A 217 15.55 -10.86 8.93
N GLU A 218 15.76 -9.59 9.29
CA GLU A 218 16.55 -9.20 10.46
C GLU A 218 15.91 -9.67 11.78
N GLY A 219 14.58 -9.60 11.89
CA GLY A 219 13.85 -10.13 13.06
C GLY A 219 14.00 -11.63 13.26
N SER A 220 14.39 -12.38 12.22
CA SER A 220 14.66 -13.82 12.27
C SER A 220 16.14 -14.17 12.10
N ALA A 221 17.02 -13.17 12.03
CA ALA A 221 18.43 -13.34 11.64
C ALA A 221 19.19 -14.35 12.50
N ALA A 222 18.97 -14.35 13.83
CA ALA A 222 19.63 -15.28 14.75
C ALA A 222 19.23 -16.74 14.49
N GLU A 223 18.01 -17.02 14.08
CA GLU A 223 17.52 -18.34 13.74
C GLU A 223 18.01 -18.76 12.35
N LEU A 224 17.93 -17.85 11.37
CA LEU A 224 18.39 -18.10 10.00
C LEU A 224 19.89 -18.37 9.94
N ALA A 225 20.70 -17.59 10.67
CA ALA A 225 22.15 -17.77 10.72
C ALA A 225 22.58 -19.13 11.33
N ARG A 226 21.77 -19.73 12.20
CA ARG A 226 22.04 -21.09 12.72
C ARG A 226 21.81 -22.18 11.67
N ILE A 227 20.99 -21.93 10.67
CA ILE A 227 20.69 -22.89 9.61
C ILE A 227 21.69 -22.70 8.46
N ASP A 228 21.78 -21.50 7.91
CA ASP A 228 22.69 -21.14 6.82
C ASP A 228 23.04 -19.64 6.91
N LYS A 229 24.20 -19.34 7.55
CA LYS A 229 24.68 -17.96 7.71
C LYS A 229 25.10 -17.32 6.39
N ASP A 230 25.56 -18.15 5.44
CA ASP A 230 26.05 -17.65 4.16
C ASP A 230 24.87 -17.27 3.27
N ALA A 231 23.78 -18.05 3.26
CA ALA A 231 22.53 -17.67 2.60
C ALA A 231 21.97 -16.34 3.19
N LEU A 232 21.98 -16.17 4.52
CA LEU A 232 21.56 -14.91 5.14
C LEU A 232 22.45 -13.73 4.72
N ALA A 233 23.77 -13.93 4.63
CA ALA A 233 24.69 -12.89 4.17
C ALA A 233 24.41 -12.48 2.71
N GLN A 234 24.11 -13.45 1.84
CA GLN A 234 23.71 -13.18 0.45
C GLN A 234 22.38 -12.42 0.41
N ILE A 235 21.35 -12.82 1.15
CA ILE A 235 20.07 -12.10 1.21
C ILE A 235 20.29 -10.63 1.62
N ARG A 236 21.10 -10.37 2.64
CA ARG A 236 21.45 -9.01 3.08
C ARG A 236 22.14 -8.19 1.98
N SER A 237 23.10 -8.81 1.29
CA SER A 237 23.82 -8.17 0.18
C SER A 237 22.89 -7.80 -0.96
N ILE A 238 21.98 -8.71 -1.33
CA ILE A 238 21.02 -8.50 -2.41
C ILE A 238 19.99 -7.44 -2.01
N LEU A 239 19.46 -7.47 -0.77
CA LEU A 239 18.58 -6.43 -0.24
C LEU A 239 19.23 -5.05 -0.23
N ALA A 240 20.50 -4.95 0.14
CA ALA A 240 21.23 -3.70 0.10
C ALA A 240 21.31 -3.13 -1.33
N LYS A 241 21.56 -3.99 -2.33
CA LYS A 241 21.54 -3.62 -3.74
C LYS A 241 20.13 -3.25 -4.21
N LEU A 242 19.13 -4.04 -3.87
CA LEU A 242 17.73 -3.79 -4.23
C LEU A 242 17.26 -2.42 -3.71
N LYS A 243 17.59 -2.06 -2.48
CA LYS A 243 17.22 -0.80 -1.84
C LYS A 243 17.75 0.44 -2.55
N THR A 244 18.79 0.32 -3.39
CA THR A 244 19.28 1.45 -4.19
C THR A 244 18.26 1.96 -5.21
N ALA A 245 17.24 1.15 -5.57
CA ALA A 245 16.14 1.57 -6.42
C ALA A 245 15.32 2.74 -5.82
N TRP A 246 15.32 2.88 -4.50
CA TRP A 246 14.56 3.91 -3.77
C TRP A 246 15.49 4.82 -2.95
N PRO A 247 16.22 5.76 -3.59
CA PRO A 247 17.18 6.64 -2.90
C PRO A 247 16.52 7.57 -1.86
N ALA A 248 15.25 7.90 -2.06
CA ALA A 248 14.45 8.75 -1.18
C ALA A 248 12.98 8.29 -1.14
N PRO A 249 12.16 8.73 -0.17
CA PRO A 249 10.73 8.47 -0.16
C PRO A 249 9.99 9.07 -1.36
N MET A 250 10.46 10.18 -1.90
CA MET A 250 9.95 10.74 -3.16
C MET A 250 10.70 10.14 -4.35
N PRO A 251 10.00 9.80 -5.45
CA PRO A 251 10.62 9.20 -6.60
C PRO A 251 11.66 10.15 -7.25
N PRO A 252 12.80 9.62 -7.70
CA PRO A 252 13.76 10.38 -8.48
C PRO A 252 13.22 10.69 -9.89
N SER A 253 13.87 11.61 -10.61
CA SER A 253 13.47 11.96 -11.98
C SER A 253 13.64 10.81 -12.99
N GLN A 254 14.50 9.85 -12.67
CA GLN A 254 14.77 8.66 -13.47
C GLN A 254 14.93 7.46 -12.55
N PRO A 255 14.47 6.25 -12.94
CA PRO A 255 14.69 5.02 -12.19
C PRO A 255 16.19 4.74 -12.03
N VAL A 256 16.59 4.35 -10.83
CA VAL A 256 17.96 3.90 -10.52
C VAL A 256 18.18 2.46 -10.98
N LEU A 257 17.17 1.61 -10.81
CA LEU A 257 17.13 0.25 -11.32
C LEU A 257 15.89 0.07 -12.19
N ASP A 258 16.00 -0.71 -13.26
CA ASP A 258 14.85 -1.09 -14.08
C ASP A 258 14.07 -2.26 -13.45
N VAL A 259 12.83 -2.48 -13.90
CA VAL A 259 11.92 -3.54 -13.41
C VAL A 259 12.55 -4.92 -13.54
N GLY A 260 13.24 -5.21 -14.65
CA GLY A 260 13.90 -6.49 -14.87
C GLY A 260 15.01 -6.77 -13.85
N THR A 261 15.81 -5.74 -13.52
CA THR A 261 16.84 -5.84 -12.47
C THR A 261 16.22 -6.07 -11.10
N ILE A 262 15.12 -5.40 -10.75
CA ILE A 262 14.39 -5.62 -9.49
C ILE A 262 13.86 -7.06 -9.43
N SER A 263 13.22 -7.54 -10.50
CA SER A 263 12.72 -8.91 -10.61
C SER A 263 13.83 -9.94 -10.41
N ALA A 264 14.98 -9.75 -11.04
CA ALA A 264 16.14 -10.63 -10.91
C ALA A 264 16.67 -10.68 -9.48
N LEU A 265 16.79 -9.52 -8.81
CA LEU A 265 17.25 -9.44 -7.42
C LEU A 265 16.28 -10.13 -6.45
N ILE A 266 14.96 -9.97 -6.65
CA ILE A 266 13.96 -10.65 -5.82
C ILE A 266 14.00 -12.17 -6.04
N SER A 267 14.14 -12.61 -7.28
CA SER A 267 14.30 -14.05 -7.60
C SER A 267 15.57 -14.64 -6.98
N ASP A 268 16.65 -13.88 -6.92
CA ASP A 268 17.90 -14.30 -6.28
C ASP A 268 17.72 -14.42 -4.75
N ILE A 269 17.02 -13.48 -4.10
CA ILE A 269 16.63 -13.61 -2.67
C ILE A 269 15.81 -14.90 -2.48
N GLU A 270 14.83 -15.18 -3.34
CA GLU A 270 13.97 -16.37 -3.25
C GLU A 270 14.79 -17.67 -3.34
N LEU A 271 15.81 -17.69 -4.21
CA LEU A 271 16.73 -18.83 -4.32
C LEU A 271 17.45 -19.10 -2.98
N HIS A 272 17.96 -18.05 -2.33
CA HIS A 272 18.62 -18.19 -1.03
C HIS A 272 17.64 -18.53 0.10
N VAL A 273 16.39 -18.05 0.04
CA VAL A 273 15.32 -18.39 1.01
C VAL A 273 14.98 -19.88 0.96
N SER A 274 15.16 -20.56 -0.18
CA SER A 274 14.93 -22.01 -0.30
C SER A 274 15.79 -22.87 0.63
N ARG A 275 16.82 -22.29 1.25
CA ARG A 275 17.68 -22.93 2.26
C ARG A 275 17.04 -23.08 3.64
N TYR A 276 15.95 -22.35 3.88
CA TYR A 276 15.26 -22.27 5.18
C TYR A 276 13.92 -23.00 5.19
#